data_65dbf98dd5fa002739afe47a012a37c1
#
_entry.id   65dbf98dd5fa002739afe47a012a37c1
#
_cell.length_a   1.000
_cell.length_b   1.000
_cell.length_c   1.000
_cell.angle_alpha   90.00
_cell.angle_beta   90.00
_cell.angle_gamma   90.00
#
_symmetry.space_group_name_H-M   'P 1'
#
loop_
_entity.id
_entity.type
_entity.pdbx_description
1 polymer ?
#
loop_
_entity_poly.entity_id
_entity_poly.type
_entity_poly.pdbx_seq_one_letter_code
_entity_poly.pdbx_strand_id
1 'polypeptide(L)' 'MIQQPEWGTQNVNRYFYESETRRIAALNEIFGDVELTAEEMQTMVWLAGWDDSTVTNMISAIRKVMAAAEMRQELPLRP' A
#
# COMPACT_ATOMS: atom_id res chain seq x y z
N MET A 1 6.85 5.78 -4.20
CA MET A 1 5.43 5.83 -4.50
C MET A 1 5.03 4.73 -5.43
N ILE A 2 3.91 4.08 -5.18
CA ILE A 2 3.42 3.01 -6.03
C ILE A 2 2.77 3.62 -7.26
N GLN A 3 3.17 3.14 -8.44
CA GLN A 3 2.63 3.65 -9.69
C GLN A 3 1.80 2.56 -10.35
N GLN A 4 0.57 2.91 -10.68
CA GLN A 4 -0.32 1.99 -11.34
C GLN A 4 -0.02 1.95 -12.83
N PRO A 5 0.00 0.76 -13.45
CA PRO A 5 0.11 0.68 -14.90
C PRO A 5 -1.04 1.42 -15.56
N GLU A 6 -0.79 2.00 -16.72
CA GLU A 6 -1.78 2.78 -17.41
C GLU A 6 -2.95 1.93 -17.87
N TRP A 7 -4.11 2.55 -17.97
CA TRP A 7 -5.29 1.90 -18.53
C TRP A 7 -4.99 1.43 -19.96
N GLY A 8 -5.32 0.20 -20.22
CA GLY A 8 -5.08 -0.37 -21.53
C GLY A 8 -3.82 -1.19 -21.65
N THR A 9 -2.89 -1.07 -20.70
CA THR A 9 -1.69 -1.90 -20.69
C THR A 9 -1.93 -3.23 -20.04
N GLN A 10 -3.05 -3.37 -19.31
CA GLN A 10 -3.46 -4.60 -18.69
C GLN A 10 -4.70 -5.12 -19.36
N ASN A 11 -4.87 -6.42 -19.38
CA ASN A 11 -6.05 -7.02 -19.97
C ASN A 11 -7.14 -7.15 -18.91
N VAL A 12 -7.63 -5.99 -18.45
CA VAL A 12 -8.65 -5.94 -17.40
C VAL A 12 -9.69 -4.91 -17.80
N ASN A 13 -10.89 -5.02 -17.23
CA ASN A 13 -11.95 -4.09 -17.54
C ASN A 13 -11.76 -2.79 -16.74
N ARG A 14 -12.56 -1.78 -17.12
CA ARG A 14 -12.42 -0.46 -16.51
C ARG A 14 -12.76 -0.48 -15.03
N TYR A 15 -13.73 -1.27 -14.64
CA TYR A 15 -14.12 -1.36 -13.23
C TYR A 15 -12.95 -1.83 -12.37
N PHE A 16 -12.25 -2.86 -12.86
CA PHE A 16 -11.08 -3.37 -12.16
C PHE A 16 -10.01 -2.28 -12.03
N TYR A 17 -9.77 -1.57 -13.12
CA TYR A 17 -8.76 -0.50 -13.13
C TYR A 17 -9.09 0.57 -12.09
N GLU A 18 -10.34 1.00 -12.05
CA GLU A 18 -10.74 2.04 -11.10
C GLU A 18 -10.65 1.55 -9.67
N SER A 19 -11.01 0.30 -9.43
CA SER A 19 -10.87 -0.28 -8.09
C SER A 19 -9.41 -0.37 -7.68
N GLU A 20 -8.56 -0.77 -8.62
CA GLU A 20 -7.12 -0.83 -8.34
C GLU A 20 -6.58 0.56 -8.04
N THR A 21 -7.06 1.58 -8.74
CA THR A 21 -6.65 2.95 -8.49
C THR A 21 -6.94 3.35 -7.06
N ARG A 22 -8.12 3.02 -6.55
CA ARG A 22 -8.46 3.35 -5.16
C ARG A 22 -7.57 2.63 -4.17
N ARG A 23 -7.29 1.36 -4.44
CA ARG A 23 -6.44 0.58 -3.53
C ARG A 23 -5.01 1.07 -3.54
N ILE A 24 -4.50 1.45 -4.71
CA ILE A 24 -3.15 2.02 -4.79
C ILE A 24 -3.09 3.35 -4.07
N ALA A 25 -4.12 4.18 -4.19
CA ALA A 25 -4.16 5.44 -3.47
C ALA A 25 -4.10 5.21 -1.96
N ALA A 26 -4.85 4.22 -1.47
CA ALA A 26 -4.85 3.89 -0.05
C ALA A 26 -3.47 3.40 0.41
N LEU A 27 -2.81 2.57 -0.40
CA LEU A 27 -1.47 2.12 -0.07
C LEU A 27 -0.48 3.27 -0.08
N ASN A 28 -0.65 4.22 -0.98
CA ASN A 28 0.25 5.37 -1.05
C ASN A 28 0.08 6.34 0.11
N GLU A 29 -0.99 6.25 0.88
CA GLU A 29 -1.06 7.01 2.11
C GLU A 29 0.02 6.57 3.09
N ILE A 30 0.44 5.33 2.97
CA ILE A 30 1.49 4.78 3.82
C ILE A 30 2.85 4.86 3.13
N PHE A 31 2.89 4.50 1.85
CA PHE A 31 4.15 4.31 1.13
C PHE A 31 4.52 5.46 0.22
N GLY A 32 3.73 6.55 0.21
CA GLY A 32 3.94 7.63 -0.75
C GLY A 32 5.31 8.27 -0.65
N ASP A 33 5.85 8.38 0.56
CA ASP A 33 7.14 9.01 0.78
C ASP A 33 8.26 8.00 0.93
N VAL A 34 7.98 6.73 0.72
CA VAL A 34 8.96 5.68 0.89
C VAL A 34 9.52 5.30 -0.47
N GLU A 35 10.83 5.20 -0.54
CA GLU A 35 11.48 4.76 -1.77
C GLU A 35 11.40 3.24 -1.86
N LEU A 36 10.79 2.76 -2.93
CA LEU A 36 10.59 1.32 -3.13
C LEU A 36 11.47 0.85 -4.28
N THR A 37 11.99 -0.37 -4.16
CA THR A 37 12.66 -0.99 -5.28
C THR A 37 11.64 -1.35 -6.35
N ALA A 38 12.12 -1.62 -7.56
CA ALA A 38 11.23 -2.03 -8.63
C ALA A 38 10.46 -3.29 -8.26
N GLU A 39 11.12 -4.22 -7.59
CA GLU A 39 10.47 -5.46 -7.19
C GLU A 39 9.41 -5.21 -6.13
N GLU A 40 9.72 -4.35 -5.17
CA GLU A 40 8.75 -3.99 -4.14
C GLU A 40 7.54 -3.31 -4.75
N MET A 41 7.76 -2.42 -5.71
CA MET A 41 6.67 -1.73 -6.38
C MET A 41 5.79 -2.71 -7.14
N GLN A 42 6.40 -3.67 -7.83
CA GLN A 42 5.64 -4.69 -8.54
C GLN A 42 4.76 -5.49 -7.58
N THR A 43 5.30 -5.81 -6.41
CA THR A 43 4.55 -6.54 -5.39
C THR A 43 3.36 -5.72 -4.92
N MET A 44 3.55 -4.42 -4.73
CA MET A 44 2.46 -3.56 -4.27
C MET A 44 1.36 -3.43 -5.33
N VAL A 45 1.75 -3.33 -6.60
CA VAL A 45 0.76 -3.29 -7.67
C VAL A 45 -0.01 -4.61 -7.73
N TRP A 46 0.68 -5.73 -7.58
CA TRP A 46 0.02 -7.03 -7.53
C TRP A 46 -0.95 -7.11 -6.37
N LEU A 47 -0.55 -6.63 -5.21
CA LEU A 47 -1.39 -6.64 -4.02
C LEU A 47 -2.65 -5.78 -4.24
N ALA A 48 -2.50 -4.65 -4.91
CA ALA A 48 -3.64 -3.76 -5.18
C ALA A 48 -4.67 -4.41 -6.09
N GLY A 49 -4.31 -5.51 -6.76
CA GLY A 49 -5.27 -6.25 -7.57
C GLY A 49 -6.17 -7.18 -6.76
N TRP A 50 -5.93 -7.32 -5.47
CA TRP A 50 -6.78 -8.14 -4.60
C TRP A 50 -8.02 -7.35 -4.21
N ASP A 51 -8.93 -8.02 -3.49
CA ASP A 51 -10.17 -7.38 -3.13
C ASP A 51 -9.95 -6.28 -2.07
N ASP A 52 -11.00 -5.47 -1.89
CA ASP A 52 -10.90 -4.32 -1.00
C ASP A 52 -10.65 -4.74 0.44
N SER A 53 -11.28 -5.83 0.89
CA SER A 53 -11.15 -6.21 2.29
C SER A 53 -9.73 -6.70 2.60
N THR A 54 -9.10 -7.42 1.67
CA THR A 54 -7.74 -7.87 1.87
C THR A 54 -6.78 -6.69 1.98
N VAL A 55 -6.89 -5.73 1.08
CA VAL A 55 -6.02 -4.57 1.08
C VAL A 55 -6.30 -3.70 2.31
N THR A 56 -7.56 -3.51 2.65
CA THR A 56 -7.93 -2.71 3.82
C THR A 56 -7.36 -3.32 5.10
N ASN A 57 -7.46 -4.64 5.23
CA ASN A 57 -6.92 -5.32 6.41
C ASN A 57 -5.41 -5.19 6.49
N MET A 58 -4.72 -5.29 5.37
CA MET A 58 -3.27 -5.12 5.38
C MET A 58 -2.88 -3.71 5.77
N ILE A 59 -3.57 -2.72 5.23
CA ILE A 59 -3.30 -1.32 5.56
C ILE A 59 -3.55 -1.09 7.05
N SER A 60 -4.64 -1.63 7.57
CA SER A 60 -4.95 -1.49 8.98
C SER A 60 -3.84 -2.09 9.85
N ALA A 61 -3.36 -3.27 9.48
CA ALA A 61 -2.29 -3.92 10.23
C ALA A 61 -1.01 -3.11 10.19
N ILE A 62 -0.68 -2.56 9.03
CA ILE A 62 0.52 -1.74 8.88
C ILE A 62 0.41 -0.49 9.75
N ARG A 63 -0.75 0.15 9.77
CA ARG A 63 -0.93 1.34 10.60
C ARG A 63 -0.75 1.01 12.09
N LYS A 64 -1.18 -0.16 12.52
CA LYS A 64 -0.96 -0.57 13.90
C LYS A 64 0.52 -0.75 14.20
N VAL A 65 1.27 -1.30 13.26
CA VAL A 65 2.71 -1.44 13.43
C VAL A 65 3.38 -0.07 13.53
N MET A 66 2.94 0.85 12.68
CA MET A 66 3.50 2.20 12.68
C MET A 66 3.19 2.91 14.01
N ALA A 67 1.98 2.77 14.49
CA ALA A 67 1.60 3.39 15.75
C ALA A 67 2.41 2.80 16.91
N ALA A 68 2.62 1.49 16.90
CA ALA A 68 3.42 0.85 17.92
C ALA A 68 4.88 1.33 17.88
N ALA A 69 5.41 1.53 16.68
CA ALA A 69 6.77 2.03 16.55
C ALA A 69 6.89 3.45 17.09
N GLU A 70 5.88 4.29 16.82
CA GLU A 70 5.89 5.66 17.35
C GLU A 70 5.83 5.65 18.87
N MET A 71 5.01 4.79 19.45
CA MET A 71 4.93 4.69 20.90
C MET A 71 6.26 4.25 21.50
N ARG A 72 6.93 3.30 20.83
CA ARG A 72 8.22 2.85 21.33
C ARG A 72 9.26 3.97 21.30
N GLN A 73 9.18 4.84 20.29
CA GLN A 73 10.10 5.96 20.20
C GLN A 73 9.82 7.02 21.26
N GLU A 74 8.56 7.16 21.66
CA GLU A 74 8.19 8.15 22.67
C GLU A 74 8.51 7.70 24.07
N LEU A 75 8.62 6.40 24.27
CA LEU A 75 8.95 5.89 25.60
C LEU A 75 10.40 6.14 25.91
N PRO A 76 10.72 6.43 27.19
CA PRO A 76 12.12 6.53 27.57
C PRO A 76 12.81 5.23 27.23
N LEU A 77 13.93 5.33 26.56
CA LEU A 77 14.62 4.14 26.20
C LEU A 77 15.19 3.49 27.43
N ARG A 78 15.04 2.22 27.48
CA ARG A 78 15.69 1.51 28.49
C ARG A 78 17.11 1.58 28.28
N PRO A 79 17.82 1.51 29.31
CA PRO A 79 19.24 1.50 29.16
C PRO A 79 19.70 0.40 28.27
#